data_1f43ac074a19cba30e7f7132bde99c6a
#
_entry.id   1f43ac074a19cba30e7f7132bde99c6a
#
_cell.length_a   1.000
_cell.length_b   1.000
_cell.length_c   1.000
_cell.angle_alpha   90.00
_cell.angle_beta   90.00
_cell.angle_gamma   90.00
#
_symmetry.space_group_name_H-M   'P 1'
#
loop_
_entity.id
_entity.type
_entity.pdbx_description
1 polymer ?
#
loop_
_entity_poly.entity_id
_entity_poly.type
_entity_poly.pdbx_seq_one_letter_code
_entity_poly.pdbx_strand_id
1 'polypeptide(L)'
;RLVGSEMCIRDRDTTDRNRTSPFAFTGNKFEFRMLGSAASVANPNIVLNTAVAEVLAEFSAALKDVPEEEMENAVHALLKKTIEEHKRIIFNGNGYTDEWVEEAEKRGLYNLKTTPDALPHFIAEKNIELFTKHGIFTKEELFSRYEIWLENYYKTINIESNTLAEMIQKQVIPSVY
;
A
#
# COMPACT_ATOMS: atom_id res chain seq x y z
N ARG A 1 -20.64 -8.44 -29.40
CA ARG A 1 -19.80 -9.64 -29.13
C ARG A 1 -18.83 -9.30 -28.03
N LEU A 2 -18.96 -10.03 -26.94
CA LEU A 2 -18.28 -9.83 -25.65
C LEU A 2 -16.83 -10.37 -25.67
N VAL A 3 -15.97 -9.79 -26.49
CA VAL A 3 -14.55 -10.17 -26.54
C VAL A 3 -13.84 -9.89 -25.21
N GLY A 4 -14.31 -8.87 -24.47
CA GLY A 4 -13.75 -8.53 -23.16
C GLY A 4 -14.13 -9.51 -22.03
N SER A 5 -15.24 -10.25 -22.15
CA SER A 5 -15.65 -11.20 -21.12
C SER A 5 -14.90 -12.53 -21.18
N GLU A 6 -14.54 -12.99 -22.38
CA GLU A 6 -13.73 -14.21 -22.52
C GLU A 6 -12.28 -14.00 -22.06
N MET A 7 -11.69 -12.85 -22.34
CA MET A 7 -10.36 -12.49 -21.86
C MET A 7 -10.33 -12.37 -20.34
N CYS A 8 -11.35 -11.73 -19.74
CA CYS A 8 -11.48 -11.67 -18.28
C CYS A 8 -11.70 -13.04 -17.60
N ILE A 9 -12.28 -14.01 -18.32
CA ILE A 9 -12.51 -15.35 -17.78
C ILE A 9 -11.24 -16.22 -17.88
N ARG A 10 -10.48 -16.08 -18.96
CA ARG A 10 -9.22 -16.81 -19.15
C ARG A 10 -8.11 -16.36 -18.20
N ASP A 11 -8.07 -15.07 -17.90
CA ASP A 11 -7.05 -14.47 -17.02
C ASP A 11 -7.46 -14.50 -15.54
N ARG A 12 -8.64 -15.00 -15.20
CA ARG A 12 -9.01 -15.19 -13.80
C ARG A 12 -8.34 -16.44 -13.28
N ASP A 13 -7.49 -16.24 -12.28
CA ASP A 13 -7.07 -17.32 -11.41
C ASP A 13 -8.31 -17.94 -10.77
N THR A 14 -8.51 -19.24 -10.98
CA THR A 14 -9.62 -20.01 -10.44
C THR A 14 -9.34 -20.52 -9.02
N THR A 15 -8.14 -20.28 -8.50
CA THR A 15 -7.78 -20.60 -7.13
C THR A 15 -8.51 -19.69 -6.14
N ASP A 16 -8.66 -20.15 -4.93
CA ASP A 16 -9.23 -19.35 -3.84
C ASP A 16 -8.47 -18.03 -3.68
N ARG A 17 -9.22 -16.97 -3.39
CA ARG A 17 -8.64 -15.67 -3.09
C ARG A 17 -7.60 -15.83 -1.98
N ASN A 18 -6.38 -15.41 -2.23
CA ASN A 18 -5.39 -15.28 -1.18
C ASN A 18 -5.86 -14.23 -0.18
N ARG A 19 -6.35 -14.68 0.98
CA ARG A 19 -6.83 -13.82 2.07
C ARG A 19 -5.77 -13.59 3.15
N THR A 20 -4.57 -14.09 2.93
CA THR A 20 -3.48 -14.10 3.90
C THR A 20 -2.46 -13.00 3.67
N SER A 21 -2.75 -12.04 2.81
CA SER A 21 -1.90 -10.88 2.54
C SER A 21 -2.72 -9.61 2.36
N PRO A 22 -2.28 -8.47 2.91
CA PRO A 22 -2.91 -7.16 2.67
C PRO A 22 -2.70 -6.64 1.25
N PHE A 23 -1.73 -7.17 0.50
CA PHE A 23 -1.44 -6.83 -0.89
C PHE A 23 -1.20 -8.11 -1.69
N ALA A 24 -2.31 -8.77 -2.07
CA ALA A 24 -2.28 -10.09 -2.68
C ALA A 24 -2.27 -10.02 -4.21
N PHE A 25 -1.44 -10.85 -4.85
CA PHE A 25 -1.53 -11.12 -6.28
C PHE A 25 -2.61 -12.17 -6.54
N THR A 26 -3.56 -11.85 -7.41
CA THR A 26 -4.72 -12.69 -7.71
C THR A 26 -4.79 -13.03 -9.21
N GLY A 27 -3.72 -13.63 -9.73
CA GLY A 27 -3.60 -14.03 -11.11
C GLY A 27 -3.08 -12.91 -12.02
N ASN A 28 -3.93 -11.99 -12.44
CA ASN A 28 -3.59 -10.89 -13.34
C ASN A 28 -3.68 -9.50 -12.71
N LYS A 29 -3.90 -9.42 -11.40
CA LYS A 29 -4.04 -8.17 -10.67
C LYS A 29 -3.60 -8.29 -9.23
N PHE A 30 -3.35 -7.14 -8.60
CA PHE A 30 -3.16 -7.05 -7.16
C PHE A 30 -4.46 -6.58 -6.49
N GLU A 31 -4.76 -7.16 -5.34
CA GLU A 31 -5.81 -6.69 -4.45
C GLU A 31 -5.17 -6.05 -3.21
N PHE A 32 -5.42 -4.76 -3.03
CA PHE A 32 -5.06 -4.07 -1.80
C PHE A 32 -6.21 -4.16 -0.80
N ARG A 33 -5.92 -4.68 0.38
CA ARG A 33 -6.90 -4.89 1.45
C ARG A 33 -6.44 -4.19 2.71
N MET A 34 -7.26 -3.29 3.21
CA MET A 34 -7.00 -2.62 4.47
C MET A 34 -8.29 -2.44 5.28
N LEU A 35 -8.16 -2.34 6.58
CA LEU A 35 -9.21 -1.88 7.46
C LEU A 35 -9.40 -0.38 7.26
N GLY A 36 -10.63 0.10 7.39
CA GLY A 36 -10.90 1.53 7.24
C GLY A 36 -12.22 1.83 6.55
N SER A 37 -13.31 1.23 7.01
CA SER A 37 -14.66 1.47 6.45
C SER A 37 -15.08 2.95 6.47
N ALA A 38 -14.52 3.73 7.39
CA ALA A 38 -14.75 5.17 7.48
C ALA A 38 -13.70 6.01 6.72
N ALA A 39 -12.66 5.39 6.17
CA ALA A 39 -11.58 6.08 5.46
C ALA A 39 -11.88 6.18 3.95
N SER A 40 -11.41 7.26 3.32
CA SER A 40 -11.47 7.40 1.87
C SER A 40 -10.44 6.50 1.19
N VAL A 41 -10.85 5.77 0.16
CA VAL A 41 -9.97 5.00 -0.72
C VAL A 41 -9.05 5.88 -1.57
N ALA A 42 -9.28 7.18 -1.61
CA ALA A 42 -8.48 8.12 -2.42
C ALA A 42 -7.01 8.13 -2.01
N ASN A 43 -6.72 8.14 -0.70
CA ASN A 43 -5.34 8.19 -0.21
C ASN A 43 -4.48 6.99 -0.66
N PRO A 44 -4.87 5.73 -0.42
CA PRO A 44 -4.10 4.60 -0.93
C PRO A 44 -4.00 4.58 -2.45
N ASN A 45 -5.05 4.97 -3.18
CA ASN A 45 -5.02 5.04 -4.63
C ASN A 45 -4.02 6.10 -5.14
N ILE A 46 -3.96 7.27 -4.53
CA ILE A 46 -2.99 8.31 -4.90
C ILE A 46 -1.56 7.77 -4.72
N VAL A 47 -1.27 7.19 -3.57
CA VAL A 47 0.08 6.66 -3.27
C VAL A 47 0.47 5.55 -4.24
N LEU A 48 -0.39 4.55 -4.42
CA LEU A 48 -0.12 3.41 -5.29
C LEU A 48 0.02 3.82 -6.75
N ASN A 49 -0.87 4.66 -7.27
CA ASN A 49 -0.81 5.10 -8.66
C ASN A 49 0.44 5.96 -8.92
N THR A 50 0.84 6.81 -7.97
CA THR A 50 2.06 7.61 -8.10
C THR A 50 3.31 6.73 -8.09
N ALA A 51 3.37 5.74 -7.21
CA ALA A 51 4.47 4.78 -7.17
C ALA A 51 4.58 3.97 -8.48
N VAL A 52 3.45 3.51 -9.03
CA VAL A 52 3.42 2.82 -10.32
C VAL A 52 3.84 3.75 -11.46
N ALA A 53 3.36 5.00 -11.45
CA ALA A 53 3.75 5.98 -12.48
C ALA A 53 5.26 6.25 -12.50
N GLU A 54 5.91 6.32 -11.32
CA GLU A 54 7.36 6.46 -11.24
C GLU A 54 8.10 5.28 -11.87
N VAL A 55 7.74 4.06 -11.48
CA VAL A 55 8.38 2.84 -12.04
C VAL A 55 8.16 2.74 -13.55
N LEU A 56 6.96 3.08 -14.05
CA LEU A 56 6.70 3.11 -15.49
C LEU A 56 7.52 4.19 -16.21
N ALA A 57 7.74 5.35 -15.58
CA ALA A 57 8.59 6.39 -16.14
C ALA A 57 10.06 5.94 -16.21
N GLU A 58 10.55 5.24 -15.19
CA GLU A 58 11.90 4.64 -15.18
C GLU A 58 12.04 3.58 -16.27
N PHE A 59 11.06 2.68 -16.41
CA PHE A 59 11.05 1.65 -17.44
C PHE A 59 10.99 2.27 -18.85
N SER A 60 10.15 3.28 -19.04
CA SER A 60 10.08 4.01 -20.31
C SER A 60 11.40 4.67 -20.66
N ALA A 61 12.08 5.29 -19.69
CA ALA A 61 13.39 5.89 -19.91
C ALA A 61 14.46 4.83 -20.26
N ALA A 62 14.44 3.68 -19.61
CA ALA A 62 15.39 2.58 -19.86
C ALA A 62 15.21 1.94 -21.24
N LEU A 63 13.99 1.94 -21.79
CA LEU A 63 13.67 1.31 -23.07
C LEU A 63 13.60 2.28 -24.25
N LYS A 64 13.69 3.59 -24.00
CA LYS A 64 13.44 4.64 -25.01
C LYS A 64 14.31 4.53 -26.27
N ASP A 65 15.59 4.19 -26.10
CA ASP A 65 16.57 4.16 -27.18
C ASP A 65 16.88 2.73 -27.67
N VAL A 66 16.08 1.75 -27.25
CA VAL A 66 16.26 0.35 -27.65
C VAL A 66 15.64 0.10 -29.03
N PRO A 67 16.38 -0.48 -30.00
CA PRO A 67 15.83 -0.87 -31.28
C PRO A 67 14.69 -1.87 -31.16
N GLU A 68 13.72 -1.82 -32.08
CA GLU A 68 12.54 -2.69 -32.06
C GLU A 68 12.91 -4.18 -32.05
N GLU A 69 13.96 -4.54 -32.80
CA GLU A 69 14.46 -5.93 -32.89
C GLU A 69 15.03 -6.48 -31.57
N GLU A 70 15.51 -5.60 -30.68
CA GLU A 70 16.08 -5.94 -29.38
C GLU A 70 15.12 -5.70 -28.21
N MET A 71 13.96 -5.11 -28.46
CA MET A 71 13.01 -4.67 -27.44
C MET A 71 12.59 -5.81 -26.50
N GLU A 72 12.26 -6.99 -27.02
CA GLU A 72 11.84 -8.14 -26.23
C GLU A 72 12.94 -8.56 -25.24
N ASN A 73 14.17 -8.65 -25.70
CA ASN A 73 15.32 -9.03 -24.86
C ASN A 73 15.61 -7.98 -23.80
N ALA A 74 15.48 -6.69 -24.15
CA ALA A 74 15.68 -5.59 -23.22
C ALA A 74 14.60 -5.58 -22.13
N VAL A 75 13.34 -5.81 -22.48
CA VAL A 75 12.24 -5.94 -21.52
C VAL A 75 12.47 -7.13 -20.59
N HIS A 76 12.86 -8.29 -21.10
CA HIS A 76 13.16 -9.46 -20.28
C HIS A 76 14.31 -9.20 -19.30
N ALA A 77 15.38 -8.55 -19.79
CA ALA A 77 16.52 -8.19 -18.94
C ALA A 77 16.13 -7.20 -17.82
N LEU A 78 15.32 -6.18 -18.17
CA LEU A 78 14.81 -5.20 -17.22
C LEU A 78 13.93 -5.84 -16.15
N LEU A 79 12.98 -6.70 -16.54
CA LEU A 79 12.11 -7.42 -15.61
C LEU A 79 12.91 -8.36 -14.71
N LYS A 80 13.87 -9.11 -15.26
CA LYS A 80 14.74 -9.98 -14.47
C LYS A 80 15.50 -9.19 -13.40
N LYS A 81 16.13 -8.09 -13.79
CA LYS A 81 16.85 -7.21 -12.87
C LYS A 81 15.93 -6.70 -11.76
N THR A 82 14.75 -6.18 -12.13
CA THR A 82 13.78 -5.64 -11.17
C THR A 82 13.31 -6.71 -10.17
N ILE A 83 13.02 -7.92 -10.62
CA ILE A 83 12.62 -9.02 -9.74
C ILE A 83 13.77 -9.40 -8.80
N GLU A 84 15.01 -9.47 -9.29
CA GLU A 84 16.18 -9.80 -8.46
C GLU A 84 16.45 -8.75 -7.38
N GLU A 85 16.31 -7.46 -7.70
CA GLU A 85 16.50 -6.36 -6.77
C GLU A 85 15.40 -6.28 -5.70
N HIS A 86 14.16 -6.61 -6.07
CA HIS A 86 12.99 -6.46 -5.19
C HIS A 86 12.43 -7.76 -4.64
N LYS A 87 13.05 -8.90 -4.89
CA LYS A 87 12.56 -10.22 -4.43
C LYS A 87 12.32 -10.33 -2.92
N ARG A 88 12.92 -9.45 -2.12
CA ARG A 88 12.73 -9.41 -0.67
C ARG A 88 11.26 -9.16 -0.26
N ILE A 89 10.44 -8.56 -1.12
CA ILE A 89 9.01 -8.32 -0.85
C ILE A 89 8.13 -9.51 -1.22
N ILE A 90 8.65 -10.49 -1.97
CA ILE A 90 7.89 -11.64 -2.44
C ILE A 90 7.81 -12.67 -1.32
N PHE A 91 6.60 -12.97 -0.89
CA PHE A 91 6.32 -13.96 0.13
C PHE A 91 5.11 -14.81 -0.27
N ASN A 92 5.28 -16.13 -0.25
CA ASN A 92 4.25 -17.11 -0.57
C ASN A 92 3.87 -17.87 0.71
N GLY A 93 3.04 -17.28 1.54
CA GLY A 93 2.64 -17.86 2.80
C GLY A 93 1.58 -17.02 3.50
N ASN A 94 1.32 -17.32 4.76
CA ASN A 94 0.38 -16.55 5.56
C ASN A 94 1.04 -15.26 6.07
N GLY A 95 0.71 -14.12 5.46
CA GLY A 95 1.22 -12.80 5.82
C GLY A 95 0.68 -12.22 7.16
N TYR A 96 -0.17 -12.96 7.86
CA TYR A 96 -0.72 -12.55 9.16
C TYR A 96 -0.11 -13.29 10.36
N THR A 97 0.86 -14.16 10.13
CA THR A 97 1.54 -14.92 11.19
C THR A 97 2.73 -14.14 11.77
N ASP A 98 3.07 -14.47 13.01
CA ASP A 98 4.22 -13.86 13.69
C ASP A 98 5.54 -14.22 13.00
N GLU A 99 5.64 -15.43 12.44
CA GLU A 99 6.81 -15.87 11.66
C GLU A 99 7.07 -14.96 10.45
N TRP A 100 6.01 -14.48 9.80
CA TRP A 100 6.16 -13.52 8.72
C TRP A 100 6.63 -12.15 9.22
N VAL A 101 6.13 -11.70 10.36
CA VAL A 101 6.57 -10.43 10.97
C VAL A 101 8.07 -10.45 11.22
N GLU A 102 8.58 -11.52 11.84
CA GLU A 102 10.02 -11.69 12.08
C GLU A 102 10.84 -11.76 10.78
N GLU A 103 10.33 -12.50 9.80
CA GLU A 103 11.00 -12.63 8.50
C GLU A 103 11.01 -11.31 7.74
N ALA A 104 9.92 -10.55 7.77
CA ALA A 104 9.81 -9.23 7.15
C ALA A 104 10.82 -8.24 7.76
N GLU A 105 10.98 -8.26 9.07
CA GLU A 105 11.97 -7.44 9.76
C GLU A 105 13.41 -7.81 9.33
N LYS A 106 13.75 -9.10 9.27
CA LYS A 106 15.04 -9.59 8.75
C LYS A 106 15.31 -9.15 7.32
N ARG A 107 14.26 -9.01 6.50
CA ARG A 107 14.34 -8.50 5.11
C ARG A 107 14.38 -6.97 5.02
N GLY A 108 14.34 -6.27 6.15
CA GLY A 108 14.33 -4.81 6.21
C GLY A 108 13.01 -4.19 5.73
N LEU A 109 11.90 -4.90 5.89
CA LEU A 109 10.56 -4.38 5.63
C LEU A 109 10.01 -3.73 6.90
N TYR A 110 9.31 -2.63 6.75
CA TYR A 110 8.70 -1.93 7.89
C TYR A 110 7.48 -2.68 8.42
N ASN A 111 7.31 -2.64 9.74
CA ASN A 111 6.11 -3.06 10.44
C ASN A 111 5.67 -1.94 11.40
N LEU A 112 5.03 -0.92 10.86
CA LEU A 112 4.61 0.28 11.59
C LEU A 112 3.20 0.05 12.12
N LYS A 113 3.10 -0.27 13.40
CA LYS A 113 1.84 -0.73 14.03
C LYS A 113 0.86 0.38 14.37
N THR A 114 1.34 1.62 14.46
CA THR A 114 0.49 2.75 14.85
C THR A 114 0.51 3.85 13.79
N THR A 115 -0.54 4.64 13.74
CA THR A 115 -0.62 5.79 12.83
C THR A 115 0.50 6.82 13.08
N PRO A 116 0.84 7.19 14.32
CA PRO A 116 1.96 8.07 14.59
C PRO A 116 3.33 7.53 14.14
N ASP A 117 3.53 6.21 14.15
CA ASP A 117 4.77 5.60 13.64
C ASP A 117 4.82 5.62 12.11
N ALA A 118 3.67 5.46 11.46
CA ALA A 118 3.58 5.33 10.00
C ALA A 118 3.62 6.70 9.29
N LEU A 119 2.94 7.71 9.82
CA LEU A 119 2.77 9.00 9.16
C LEU A 119 4.08 9.75 8.85
N PRO A 120 5.14 9.73 9.68
CA PRO A 120 6.41 10.37 9.34
C PRO A 120 7.03 9.85 8.03
N HIS A 121 6.75 8.60 7.66
CA HIS A 121 7.21 8.06 6.39
C HIS A 121 6.52 8.69 5.18
N PHE A 122 5.31 9.23 5.33
CA PHE A 122 4.61 9.93 4.26
C PHE A 122 5.36 11.19 3.82
N ILE A 123 5.99 11.90 4.75
CA ILE A 123 6.79 13.10 4.50
C ILE A 123 8.29 12.85 4.46
N ALA A 124 8.73 11.58 4.32
CA ALA A 124 10.13 11.28 4.07
C ALA A 124 10.59 11.90 2.74
N GLU A 125 11.84 12.36 2.67
CA GLU A 125 12.36 13.11 1.52
C GLU A 125 12.09 12.41 0.19
N LYS A 126 12.35 11.10 0.09
CA LYS A 126 12.05 10.29 -1.10
C LYS A 126 10.59 10.37 -1.57
N ASN A 127 9.65 10.50 -0.64
CA ASN A 127 8.22 10.59 -0.96
C ASN A 127 7.83 12.01 -1.35
N ILE A 128 8.44 13.02 -0.71
CA ILE A 128 8.29 14.43 -1.12
C ILE A 128 8.77 14.60 -2.56
N GLU A 129 9.97 14.10 -2.88
CA GLU A 129 10.51 14.13 -4.24
C GLU A 129 9.59 13.41 -5.24
N LEU A 130 9.08 12.24 -4.88
CA LEU A 130 8.17 11.47 -5.72
C LEU A 130 6.90 12.24 -6.06
N PHE A 131 6.21 12.78 -5.06
CA PHE A 131 4.94 13.47 -5.26
C PHE A 131 5.12 14.81 -5.97
N THR A 132 6.20 15.55 -5.68
CA THR A 132 6.48 16.81 -6.35
C THR A 132 6.93 16.62 -7.79
N LYS A 133 7.75 15.61 -8.08
CA LYS A 133 8.16 15.24 -9.44
C LYS A 133 6.99 14.98 -10.36
N HIS A 134 5.97 14.28 -9.86
CA HIS A 134 4.75 13.97 -10.62
C HIS A 134 3.68 15.07 -10.55
N GLY A 135 3.94 16.17 -9.86
CA GLY A 135 2.99 17.27 -9.73
C GLY A 135 1.70 16.89 -8.98
N ILE A 136 1.76 15.87 -8.12
CA ILE A 136 0.59 15.39 -7.36
C ILE A 136 0.35 16.28 -6.15
N PHE A 137 1.42 16.58 -5.39
CA PHE A 137 1.39 17.45 -4.24
C PHE A 137 2.63 18.35 -4.21
N THR A 138 2.47 19.55 -3.66
CA THR A 138 3.60 20.36 -3.23
C THR A 138 4.10 19.87 -1.87
N LYS A 139 5.29 20.33 -1.48
CA LYS A 139 5.85 20.03 -0.16
C LYS A 139 4.94 20.52 0.97
N GLU A 140 4.41 21.73 0.83
CA GLU A 140 3.50 22.35 1.79
C GLU A 140 2.19 21.54 1.95
N GLU A 141 1.64 21.06 0.83
CA GLU A 141 0.44 20.22 0.85
C GLU A 141 0.68 18.87 1.54
N LEU A 142 1.87 18.27 1.37
CA LEU A 142 2.23 17.02 2.05
C LEU A 142 2.33 17.23 3.56
N PHE A 143 3.00 18.29 4.02
CA PHE A 143 3.10 18.62 5.44
C PHE A 143 1.74 18.94 6.04
N SER A 144 0.91 19.72 5.35
CA SER A 144 -0.45 20.03 5.80
C SER A 144 -1.30 18.77 5.96
N ARG A 145 -1.23 17.82 5.02
CA ARG A 145 -1.94 16.55 5.13
C ARG A 145 -1.43 15.70 6.29
N TYR A 146 -0.12 15.65 6.48
CA TYR A 146 0.50 14.96 7.60
C TYR A 146 -0.03 15.49 8.95
N GLU A 147 -0.04 16.80 9.14
CA GLU A 147 -0.55 17.44 10.37
C GLU A 147 -2.04 17.18 10.57
N ILE A 148 -2.85 17.31 9.52
CA ILE A 148 -4.30 17.03 9.58
C ILE A 148 -4.57 15.57 9.96
N TRP A 149 -3.82 14.63 9.43
CA TRP A 149 -4.02 13.21 9.76
C TRP A 149 -3.60 12.88 11.19
N LEU A 150 -2.52 13.46 11.69
CA LEU A 150 -2.14 13.33 13.10
C LEU A 150 -3.20 13.94 14.02
N GLU A 151 -3.68 15.12 13.70
CA GLU A 151 -4.72 15.79 14.48
C GLU A 151 -6.01 14.99 14.50
N ASN A 152 -6.44 14.47 13.35
CA ASN A 152 -7.62 13.63 13.26
C ASN A 152 -7.48 12.33 14.07
N TYR A 153 -6.32 11.68 13.98
CA TYR A 153 -6.02 10.51 14.80
C TYR A 153 -6.13 10.82 16.30
N TYR A 154 -5.46 11.86 16.74
CA TYR A 154 -5.51 12.30 18.14
C TYR A 154 -6.94 12.62 18.60
N LYS A 155 -7.69 13.40 17.82
CA LYS A 155 -9.08 13.75 18.15
C LYS A 155 -9.96 12.51 18.23
N THR A 156 -9.84 11.59 17.31
CA THR A 156 -10.63 10.35 17.31
C THR A 156 -10.35 9.51 18.54
N ILE A 157 -9.09 9.24 18.85
CA ILE A 157 -8.70 8.46 20.03
C ILE A 157 -9.15 9.14 21.32
N ASN A 158 -9.06 10.46 21.39
CA ASN A 158 -9.51 11.20 22.58
C ASN A 158 -11.04 11.10 22.79
N ILE A 159 -11.82 11.21 21.70
CA ILE A 159 -13.29 11.06 21.76
C ILE A 159 -13.65 9.62 22.16
N GLU A 160 -13.05 8.63 21.54
CA GLU A 160 -13.30 7.20 21.85
C GLU A 160 -12.96 6.87 23.31
N SER A 161 -11.82 7.36 23.81
CA SER A 161 -11.38 7.15 25.20
C SER A 161 -12.34 7.78 26.21
N ASN A 162 -12.77 9.03 25.97
CA ASN A 162 -13.72 9.71 26.83
C ASN A 162 -15.09 9.03 26.79
N THR A 163 -15.56 8.62 25.63
CA THR A 163 -16.80 7.89 25.47
C THR A 163 -16.77 6.55 26.22
N LEU A 164 -15.67 5.80 26.07
CA LEU A 164 -15.50 4.54 26.81
C LEU A 164 -15.51 4.75 28.32
N ALA A 165 -14.81 5.77 28.82
CA ALA A 165 -14.82 6.09 30.25
C ALA A 165 -16.23 6.43 30.77
N GLU A 166 -16.98 7.22 30.00
CA GLU A 166 -18.38 7.54 30.31
C GLU A 166 -19.29 6.30 30.31
N MET A 167 -19.15 5.43 29.31
CA MET A 167 -19.92 4.18 29.22
C MET A 167 -19.60 3.24 30.39
N ILE A 168 -18.35 3.11 30.76
CA ILE A 168 -17.95 2.30 31.91
C ILE A 168 -18.60 2.84 33.20
N GLN A 169 -18.52 4.14 33.44
CA GLN A 169 -19.07 4.77 34.65
C GLN A 169 -20.60 4.70 34.72
N LYS A 170 -21.29 4.95 33.60
CA LYS A 170 -22.75 5.12 33.58
C LYS A 170 -23.54 3.85 33.24
N GLN A 171 -22.93 2.89 32.60
CA GLN A 171 -23.61 1.69 32.08
C GLN A 171 -23.02 0.40 32.64
N VAL A 172 -21.70 0.19 32.53
CA VAL A 172 -21.07 -1.08 32.89
C VAL A 172 -21.03 -1.25 34.41
N ILE A 173 -20.49 -0.28 35.14
CA ILE A 173 -20.40 -0.38 36.61
C ILE A 173 -21.78 -0.52 37.26
N PRO A 174 -22.80 0.27 36.91
CA PRO A 174 -24.15 0.10 37.51
C PRO A 174 -24.83 -1.22 37.14
N SER A 175 -24.45 -1.86 36.04
CA SER A 175 -25.03 -3.15 35.65
C SER A 175 -24.44 -4.34 36.42
N VAL A 176 -23.34 -4.16 37.10
CA VAL A 176 -22.65 -5.18 37.91
C VAL A 176 -23.10 -5.16 39.39
N TYR A 177 -23.67 -4.04 39.81
CA TYR A 177 -24.23 -3.85 41.15
C TYR A 177 -25.76 -3.91 41.11
#